data_bfd5b0e168a7649dfae4833ceb490413
#
_entry.id   bfd5b0e168a7649dfae4833ceb490413
#
_cell.length_a   1.000
_cell.length_b   1.000
_cell.length_c   1.000
_cell.angle_alpha   90.00
_cell.angle_beta   90.00
_cell.angle_gamma   90.00
#
_symmetry.space_group_name_H-M   'P 1'
#
loop_
_entity.id
_entity.type
_entity.pdbx_description
1 polymer ?
#
loop_
_entity_poly.entity_id
_entity_poly.type
_entity_poly.pdbx_seq_one_letter_code
_entity_poly.pdbx_strand_id
1 'polypeptide(L)'
;LITSRLMLNLNEPCRIEDTSWIRPAKYVGIWWSMHLFQETWAQGPRHGATTENAKRYIDFAAEHGIEGVLVEGWNVGWDGEWTKNTDRIRFTEPYPDFDIEAVAGYAAQKGVELIGHHETGADTKNYEAQLEEAFAFYKNHGVDYVKTGYVNVLMDGKELHDSQYGVR
;
A
#
# COMPACT_ATOMS: atom_id res chain seq x y z
N LEU A 1 4.15 -19.70 -25.34
CA LEU A 1 3.84 -18.83 -26.48
C LEU A 1 3.06 -17.59 -26.05
N ILE A 2 1.94 -17.76 -25.32
CA ILE A 2 1.08 -16.65 -24.87
C ILE A 2 1.82 -15.73 -23.89
N THR A 3 2.54 -16.28 -22.94
CA THR A 3 3.19 -15.51 -21.87
C THR A 3 4.49 -14.82 -22.27
N SER A 4 5.15 -15.26 -23.35
CA SER A 4 6.48 -14.77 -23.68
C SER A 4 6.58 -13.93 -24.95
N ARG A 5 5.58 -13.99 -25.83
CA ARG A 5 5.63 -13.28 -27.11
C ARG A 5 4.37 -12.49 -27.47
N LEU A 6 3.18 -13.06 -27.23
CA LEU A 6 1.93 -12.39 -27.60
C LEU A 6 1.65 -11.16 -26.72
N MET A 7 1.96 -11.21 -25.42
CA MET A 7 1.74 -10.07 -24.53
C MET A 7 2.54 -8.83 -24.94
N LEU A 8 3.81 -9.01 -25.29
CA LEU A 8 4.67 -7.90 -25.71
C LEU A 8 4.23 -7.28 -27.04
N ASN A 9 3.69 -8.08 -27.96
CA ASN A 9 3.24 -7.59 -29.26
C ASN A 9 1.86 -6.90 -29.22
N LEU A 10 1.10 -7.09 -28.13
CA LEU A 10 -0.22 -6.49 -27.96
C LEU A 10 -0.20 -5.27 -27.04
N ASN A 11 0.92 -5.00 -26.37
CA ASN A 11 1.06 -3.84 -25.52
C ASN A 11 1.15 -2.54 -26.34
N GLU A 12 0.48 -1.51 -25.85
CA GLU A 12 0.69 -0.15 -26.32
C GLU A 12 2.15 0.28 -26.09
N PRO A 13 2.69 1.15 -26.95
CA PRO A 13 4.02 1.71 -26.70
C PRO A 13 4.10 2.37 -25.34
N CYS A 14 5.23 2.21 -24.67
CA CYS A 14 5.48 2.88 -23.39
C CYS A 14 5.43 4.40 -23.59
N ARG A 15 4.63 5.09 -22.78
CA ARG A 15 4.48 6.55 -22.81
C ARG A 15 5.43 7.26 -21.86
N ILE A 16 6.17 6.50 -21.04
CA ILE A 16 7.15 7.01 -20.10
C ILE A 16 8.50 6.99 -20.83
N GLU A 17 9.09 8.16 -21.04
CA GLU A 17 10.37 8.30 -21.78
C GLU A 17 11.56 7.76 -20.98
N ASP A 18 11.64 8.11 -19.68
CA ASP A 18 12.66 7.62 -18.78
C ASP A 18 12.09 6.57 -17.82
N THR A 19 12.49 5.32 -18.04
CA THR A 19 12.14 4.17 -17.19
C THR A 19 13.29 3.70 -16.30
N SER A 20 14.39 4.42 -16.24
CA SER A 20 15.60 4.02 -15.51
C SER A 20 15.40 3.89 -14.00
N TRP A 21 14.39 4.55 -13.45
CA TRP A 21 14.01 4.47 -12.04
C TRP A 21 13.25 3.18 -11.69
N ILE A 22 12.69 2.45 -12.68
CA ILE A 22 11.98 1.20 -12.45
C ILE A 22 13.01 0.10 -12.19
N ARG A 23 13.03 -0.42 -10.98
CA ARG A 23 13.93 -1.49 -10.57
C ARG A 23 13.20 -2.53 -9.72
N PRO A 24 13.54 -3.83 -9.85
CA PRO A 24 13.09 -4.84 -8.91
C PRO A 24 13.63 -4.54 -7.51
N ALA A 25 12.81 -4.76 -6.49
CA ALA A 25 13.20 -4.55 -5.10
C ALA A 25 12.61 -5.65 -4.22
N LYS A 26 13.34 -6.02 -3.17
CA LYS A 26 12.82 -6.84 -2.07
C LYS A 26 12.24 -5.93 -1.01
N TYR A 27 11.16 -6.33 -0.38
CA TYR A 27 10.63 -5.60 0.75
C TYR A 27 10.15 -6.54 1.86
N VAL A 28 10.14 -6.00 3.06
CA VAL A 28 9.49 -6.61 4.23
C VAL A 28 8.31 -5.72 4.62
N GLY A 29 7.28 -6.29 5.24
CA GLY A 29 6.09 -5.49 5.54
C GLY A 29 5.41 -5.84 6.84
N ILE A 30 4.75 -4.83 7.40
CA ILE A 30 3.89 -4.94 8.57
C ILE A 30 2.51 -5.36 8.08
N TRP A 31 2.23 -6.63 8.09
CA TRP A 31 0.91 -7.24 7.85
C TRP A 31 0.82 -8.66 8.39
N TRP A 32 1.92 -9.42 8.39
CA TRP A 32 1.90 -10.84 8.72
C TRP A 32 1.59 -11.11 10.19
N SER A 33 2.10 -10.28 11.08
CA SER A 33 1.77 -10.30 12.51
C SER A 33 0.27 -10.11 12.77
N MET A 34 -0.40 -9.35 11.92
CA MET A 34 -1.84 -9.13 11.99
C MET A 34 -2.62 -10.36 11.55
N HIS A 35 -2.18 -11.06 10.50
CA HIS A 35 -2.75 -12.35 10.10
C HIS A 35 -2.55 -13.44 11.14
N LEU A 36 -1.49 -13.35 11.93
CA LEU A 36 -1.24 -14.24 13.06
C LEU A 36 -1.94 -13.81 14.36
N PHE A 37 -2.76 -12.77 14.31
CA PHE A 37 -3.48 -12.19 15.46
C PHE A 37 -2.58 -11.71 16.60
N GLN A 38 -1.30 -11.48 16.33
CA GLN A 38 -0.34 -10.87 17.27
C GLN A 38 -0.53 -9.36 17.36
N GLU A 39 -0.82 -8.73 16.23
CA GLU A 39 -1.13 -7.31 16.09
C GLU A 39 -2.48 -7.13 15.38
N THR A 40 -2.93 -5.88 15.24
CA THR A 40 -4.17 -5.52 14.56
C THR A 40 -3.94 -4.44 13.51
N TRP A 41 -4.75 -4.44 12.43
CA TRP A 41 -4.80 -3.31 11.49
C TRP A 41 -5.51 -2.10 12.11
N ALA A 42 -6.54 -2.35 12.94
CA ALA A 42 -7.26 -1.30 13.64
C ALA A 42 -6.41 -0.67 14.73
N GLN A 43 -6.59 0.64 14.94
CA GLN A 43 -5.95 1.37 16.01
C GLN A 43 -6.33 0.79 17.39
N GLY A 44 -5.35 0.73 18.29
CA GLY A 44 -5.55 0.23 19.65
C GLY A 44 -4.26 -0.30 20.27
N PRO A 45 -4.36 -0.97 21.43
CA PRO A 45 -3.17 -1.41 22.17
C PRO A 45 -2.27 -2.42 21.44
N ARG A 46 -2.77 -3.03 20.38
CA ARG A 46 -2.01 -3.99 19.55
C ARG A 46 -1.88 -3.53 18.10
N HIS A 47 -2.05 -2.24 17.83
CA HIS A 47 -1.90 -1.71 16.49
C HIS A 47 -0.49 -1.95 15.95
N GLY A 48 -0.39 -2.64 14.81
CA GLY A 48 0.91 -2.98 14.21
C GLY A 48 1.51 -1.84 13.40
N ALA A 49 0.68 -1.01 12.78
CA ALA A 49 1.12 0.08 11.91
C ALA A 49 1.43 1.36 12.70
N THR A 50 2.28 1.27 13.71
CA THR A 50 2.74 2.43 14.48
C THR A 50 4.06 2.97 13.93
N THR A 51 4.33 4.26 14.18
CA THR A 51 5.61 4.92 13.85
C THR A 51 6.80 4.15 14.43
N GLU A 52 6.69 3.71 15.68
CA GLU A 52 7.77 2.97 16.35
C GLU A 52 8.02 1.63 15.68
N ASN A 53 6.97 0.86 15.41
CA ASN A 53 7.11 -0.44 14.77
C ASN A 53 7.63 -0.31 13.33
N ALA A 54 7.16 0.69 12.57
CA ALA A 54 7.66 0.97 11.23
C ALA A 54 9.18 1.24 11.24
N LYS A 55 9.68 2.04 12.18
CA LYS A 55 11.13 2.29 12.34
C LYS A 55 11.91 1.02 12.66
N ARG A 56 11.38 0.11 13.47
CA ARG A 56 12.01 -1.20 13.72
C ARG A 56 12.13 -2.05 12.45
N TYR A 57 11.10 -2.07 11.60
CA TYR A 57 11.14 -2.76 10.31
C TYR A 57 12.13 -2.11 9.35
N ILE A 58 12.24 -0.78 9.36
CA ILE A 58 13.21 -0.04 8.57
C ILE A 58 14.65 -0.37 9.02
N ASP A 59 14.92 -0.43 10.32
CA ASP A 59 16.23 -0.85 10.84
C ASP A 59 16.58 -2.27 10.39
N PHE A 60 15.62 -3.20 10.50
CA PHE A 60 15.80 -4.56 10.02
C PHE A 60 16.08 -4.62 8.52
N ALA A 61 15.33 -3.88 7.72
CA ALA A 61 15.52 -3.83 6.27
C ALA A 61 16.92 -3.31 5.91
N ALA A 62 17.35 -2.23 6.54
CA ALA A 62 18.67 -1.64 6.33
C ALA A 62 19.81 -2.60 6.71
N GLU A 63 19.69 -3.28 7.85
CA GLU A 63 20.68 -4.26 8.33
C GLU A 63 20.83 -5.46 7.39
N HIS A 64 19.74 -5.89 6.76
CA HIS A 64 19.70 -7.10 5.94
C HIS A 64 19.72 -6.85 4.43
N GLY A 65 19.97 -5.61 3.98
CA GLY A 65 20.01 -5.27 2.56
C GLY A 65 18.68 -5.51 1.84
N ILE A 66 17.57 -5.19 2.53
CA ILE A 66 16.22 -5.18 1.97
C ILE A 66 15.89 -3.75 1.60
N GLU A 67 15.46 -3.54 0.35
CA GLU A 67 15.34 -2.20 -0.23
C GLU A 67 14.11 -1.45 0.27
N GLY A 68 13.04 -2.15 0.70
CA GLY A 68 11.78 -1.48 1.04
C GLY A 68 11.06 -2.02 2.27
N VAL A 69 10.23 -1.17 2.86
CA VAL A 69 9.31 -1.52 3.95
C VAL A 69 7.89 -1.09 3.58
N LEU A 70 6.96 -2.03 3.60
CA LEU A 70 5.53 -1.81 3.42
C LEU A 70 4.83 -1.75 4.78
N VAL A 71 3.88 -0.84 4.94
CA VAL A 71 3.05 -0.75 6.15
C VAL A 71 1.58 -0.82 5.78
N GLU A 72 0.89 -1.90 6.15
CA GLU A 72 -0.57 -1.99 6.08
C GLU A 72 -1.21 -1.48 7.37
N GLY A 73 -2.41 -0.90 7.28
CA GLY A 73 -3.15 -0.44 8.45
C GLY A 73 -2.72 0.92 9.01
N TRP A 74 -1.91 1.67 8.28
CA TRP A 74 -1.40 2.97 8.72
C TRP A 74 -2.47 4.08 8.73
N ASN A 75 -3.50 3.94 7.90
CA ASN A 75 -4.51 4.95 7.61
C ASN A 75 -5.87 4.61 8.21
N VAL A 76 -6.71 5.60 8.42
CA VAL A 76 -8.06 5.46 8.96
C VAL A 76 -8.94 4.57 8.07
N GLY A 77 -9.74 3.71 8.70
CA GLY A 77 -10.76 2.89 8.05
C GLY A 77 -10.70 1.39 8.36
N TRP A 78 -9.70 0.93 9.11
CA TRP A 78 -9.52 -0.49 9.43
C TRP A 78 -10.25 -0.94 10.72
N ASP A 79 -11.06 -0.08 11.31
CA ASP A 79 -11.73 -0.37 12.56
C ASP A 79 -12.96 -1.27 12.37
N GLY A 80 -13.17 -2.19 13.32
CA GLY A 80 -14.33 -3.07 13.34
C GLY A 80 -14.40 -4.02 12.14
N GLU A 81 -15.57 -4.15 11.53
CA GLU A 81 -15.78 -4.95 10.31
C GLU A 81 -15.44 -4.13 9.06
N TRP A 82 -14.21 -3.66 8.93
CA TRP A 82 -13.77 -2.77 7.87
C TRP A 82 -14.06 -3.29 6.46
N THR A 83 -14.00 -4.61 6.24
CA THR A 83 -14.32 -5.24 4.95
C THR A 83 -15.79 -5.06 4.52
N LYS A 84 -16.67 -4.68 5.45
CA LYS A 84 -18.07 -4.33 5.17
C LYS A 84 -18.29 -2.82 5.11
N ASN A 85 -17.34 -2.03 5.56
CA ASN A 85 -17.42 -0.57 5.68
C ASN A 85 -16.26 0.10 4.93
N THR A 86 -15.99 -0.35 3.71
CA THR A 86 -14.88 0.10 2.87
C THR A 86 -14.96 1.57 2.47
N ASP A 87 -16.16 2.15 2.48
CA ASP A 87 -16.43 3.57 2.30
C ASP A 87 -15.81 4.48 3.38
N ARG A 88 -15.36 3.89 4.51
CA ARG A 88 -14.67 4.60 5.58
C ARG A 88 -13.16 4.70 5.40
N ILE A 89 -12.59 3.96 4.47
CA ILE A 89 -11.14 4.01 4.22
C ILE A 89 -10.75 5.39 3.69
N ARG A 90 -9.73 5.99 4.32
CA ARG A 90 -9.16 7.30 3.97
C ARG A 90 -7.70 7.13 3.58
N PHE A 91 -7.35 7.48 2.36
CA PHE A 91 -6.00 7.25 1.81
C PHE A 91 -5.02 8.38 2.11
N THR A 92 -5.47 9.44 2.79
CA THR A 92 -4.65 10.60 3.15
C THR A 92 -4.66 10.91 4.65
N GLU A 93 -5.31 10.06 5.45
CA GLU A 93 -5.50 10.29 6.88
C GLU A 93 -4.82 9.17 7.70
N PRO A 94 -3.61 9.40 8.23
CA PRO A 94 -2.95 8.44 9.12
C PRO A 94 -3.71 8.28 10.44
N TYR A 95 -3.60 7.11 11.05
CA TYR A 95 -3.96 6.98 12.46
C TYR A 95 -3.04 7.83 13.35
N PRO A 96 -3.52 8.31 14.52
CA PRO A 96 -2.74 9.19 15.39
C PRO A 96 -1.39 8.66 15.87
N ASP A 97 -1.17 7.36 15.84
CA ASP A 97 0.07 6.68 16.22
C ASP A 97 0.99 6.38 15.03
N PHE A 98 0.62 6.82 13.82
CA PHE A 98 1.44 6.70 12.62
C PHE A 98 1.76 8.09 12.03
N ASP A 99 3.00 8.51 12.20
CA ASP A 99 3.54 9.75 11.62
C ASP A 99 4.28 9.42 10.33
N ILE A 100 3.62 9.64 9.18
CA ILE A 100 4.17 9.31 7.88
C ILE A 100 5.42 10.12 7.54
N GLU A 101 5.49 11.39 7.95
CA GLU A 101 6.66 12.24 7.71
C GLU A 101 7.88 11.72 8.48
N ALA A 102 7.68 11.39 9.75
CA ALA A 102 8.73 10.80 10.59
C ALA A 102 9.20 9.42 10.08
N VAL A 103 8.27 8.59 9.57
CA VAL A 103 8.60 7.26 9.03
C VAL A 103 9.33 7.37 7.69
N ALA A 104 8.82 8.17 6.77
CA ALA A 104 9.44 8.37 5.45
C ALA A 104 10.83 9.02 5.58
N GLY A 105 10.97 10.05 6.42
CA GLY A 105 12.25 10.68 6.70
C GLY A 105 13.26 9.72 7.33
N TYR A 106 12.81 8.83 8.22
CA TYR A 106 13.67 7.81 8.82
C TYR A 106 14.10 6.75 7.80
N ALA A 107 13.19 6.29 6.96
CA ALA A 107 13.49 5.35 5.88
C ALA A 107 14.55 5.92 4.94
N ALA A 108 14.38 7.16 4.49
CA ALA A 108 15.35 7.85 3.64
C ALA A 108 16.74 7.96 4.30
N GLN A 109 16.83 8.27 5.61
CA GLN A 109 18.11 8.30 6.35
C GLN A 109 18.81 6.94 6.37
N LYS A 110 18.04 5.85 6.38
CA LYS A 110 18.55 4.47 6.39
C LYS A 110 18.81 3.90 4.99
N GLY A 111 18.47 4.63 3.93
CA GLY A 111 18.57 4.16 2.55
C GLY A 111 17.55 3.06 2.23
N VAL A 112 16.39 3.09 2.88
CA VAL A 112 15.28 2.16 2.70
C VAL A 112 14.10 2.93 2.10
N GLU A 113 13.40 2.35 1.13
CA GLU A 113 12.20 2.93 0.55
C GLU A 113 10.96 2.63 1.43
N LEU A 114 10.17 3.65 1.75
CA LEU A 114 8.85 3.42 2.29
C LEU A 114 7.90 3.08 1.13
N ILE A 115 7.24 1.94 1.20
CA ILE A 115 6.25 1.51 0.22
C ILE A 115 4.88 1.86 0.75
N GLY A 116 4.18 2.74 0.03
CA GLY A 116 2.80 3.09 0.33
C GLY A 116 1.86 1.91 0.11
N HIS A 117 0.80 1.86 0.89
CA HIS A 117 -0.23 0.83 0.78
C HIS A 117 -1.62 1.45 0.66
N HIS A 118 -2.33 1.08 -0.40
CA HIS A 118 -3.74 1.40 -0.60
C HIS A 118 -4.56 0.11 -0.62
N GLU A 119 -5.17 -0.27 0.51
CA GLU A 119 -6.18 -1.32 0.52
C GLU A 119 -7.54 -0.72 0.16
N THR A 120 -8.10 -1.15 -0.95
CA THR A 120 -9.37 -0.61 -1.44
C THR A 120 -10.58 -1.34 -0.90
N GLY A 121 -10.41 -2.55 -0.35
CA GLY A 121 -11.50 -3.43 0.03
C GLY A 121 -12.42 -3.80 -1.14
N ALA A 122 -11.92 -3.67 -2.38
CA ALA A 122 -12.67 -3.77 -3.64
C ALA A 122 -13.76 -2.68 -3.80
N ASP A 123 -13.68 -1.59 -3.06
CA ASP A 123 -14.54 -0.41 -3.24
C ASP A 123 -13.86 0.58 -4.19
N THR A 124 -13.90 0.28 -5.48
CA THR A 124 -13.30 1.14 -6.51
C THR A 124 -13.88 2.53 -6.52
N LYS A 125 -15.17 2.67 -6.20
CA LYS A 125 -15.82 3.98 -6.19
C LYS A 125 -15.26 4.90 -5.10
N ASN A 126 -15.06 4.37 -3.88
CA ASN A 126 -14.41 5.13 -2.81
C ASN A 126 -12.95 5.43 -3.15
N TYR A 127 -12.24 4.46 -3.76
CA TYR A 127 -10.85 4.64 -4.15
C TYR A 127 -10.69 5.67 -5.28
N GLU A 128 -11.47 5.56 -6.37
CA GLU A 128 -11.44 6.52 -7.48
C GLU A 128 -11.74 7.95 -7.03
N ALA A 129 -12.66 8.13 -6.08
CA ALA A 129 -12.99 9.44 -5.53
C ALA A 129 -11.82 10.11 -4.78
N GLN A 130 -10.85 9.34 -4.30
CA GLN A 130 -9.70 9.82 -3.53
C GLN A 130 -8.35 9.65 -4.28
N LEU A 131 -8.36 9.07 -5.49
CA LEU A 131 -7.17 8.58 -6.19
C LEU A 131 -6.07 9.64 -6.33
N GLU A 132 -6.43 10.79 -6.89
CA GLU A 132 -5.46 11.87 -7.15
C GLU A 132 -4.86 12.41 -5.84
N GLU A 133 -5.68 12.60 -4.83
CA GLU A 133 -5.23 13.08 -3.52
C GLU A 133 -4.36 12.04 -2.82
N ALA A 134 -4.70 10.77 -2.92
CA ALA A 134 -3.97 9.66 -2.32
C ALA A 134 -2.54 9.54 -2.88
N PHE A 135 -2.38 9.63 -4.20
CA PHE A 135 -1.05 9.62 -4.82
C PHE A 135 -0.28 10.91 -4.56
N ALA A 136 -0.95 12.05 -4.58
CA ALA A 136 -0.33 13.34 -4.22
C ALA A 136 0.18 13.33 -2.77
N PHE A 137 -0.59 12.72 -1.84
CA PHE A 137 -0.19 12.56 -0.46
C PHE A 137 1.14 11.80 -0.33
N TYR A 138 1.26 10.64 -0.98
CA TYR A 138 2.52 9.89 -0.96
C TYR A 138 3.68 10.66 -1.59
N LYS A 139 3.45 11.25 -2.75
CA LYS A 139 4.48 12.04 -3.44
C LYS A 139 5.00 13.18 -2.57
N ASN A 140 4.11 13.87 -1.84
CA ASN A 140 4.50 14.97 -0.94
C ASN A 140 5.33 14.50 0.26
N HIS A 141 5.26 13.22 0.60
CA HIS A 141 6.06 12.61 1.67
C HIS A 141 7.28 11.81 1.15
N GLY A 142 7.58 11.91 -0.15
CA GLY A 142 8.73 11.22 -0.75
C GLY A 142 8.55 9.69 -0.86
N VAL A 143 7.29 9.23 -0.98
CA VAL A 143 6.96 7.82 -1.19
C VAL A 143 6.68 7.61 -2.67
N ASP A 144 7.57 6.89 -3.35
CA ASP A 144 7.53 6.69 -4.80
C ASP A 144 7.00 5.31 -5.23
N TYR A 145 6.87 4.37 -4.29
CA TYR A 145 6.35 3.03 -4.53
C TYR A 145 5.03 2.84 -3.81
N VAL A 146 4.04 2.32 -4.52
CA VAL A 146 2.72 2.06 -3.94
C VAL A 146 2.27 0.65 -4.31
N LYS A 147 1.82 -0.10 -3.30
CA LYS A 147 1.10 -1.36 -3.46
C LYS A 147 -0.39 -1.10 -3.27
N THR A 148 -1.20 -1.47 -4.24
CA THR A 148 -2.66 -1.47 -4.11
C THR A 148 -3.17 -2.86 -3.77
N GLY A 149 -4.17 -2.96 -2.91
CA GLY A 149 -4.82 -4.19 -2.49
C GLY A 149 -6.34 -4.14 -2.67
N TYR A 150 -6.96 -5.34 -2.59
CA TYR A 150 -8.40 -5.50 -2.69
C TYR A 150 -8.82 -6.82 -2.00
N VAL A 151 -9.19 -6.78 -0.75
CA VAL A 151 -9.49 -8.00 0.03
C VAL A 151 -10.82 -8.64 -0.34
N ASN A 152 -11.82 -7.85 -0.69
CA ASN A 152 -13.16 -8.34 -1.03
C ASN A 152 -13.23 -8.88 -2.47
N VAL A 153 -14.24 -9.72 -2.71
CA VAL A 153 -14.49 -10.30 -4.04
C VAL A 153 -15.53 -9.54 -4.85
N LEU A 154 -16.38 -8.74 -4.20
CA LEU A 154 -17.46 -8.00 -4.85
C LEU A 154 -17.27 -6.49 -4.67
N MET A 155 -17.44 -5.76 -5.77
CA MET A 155 -17.45 -4.32 -5.80
C MET A 155 -18.88 -3.81 -5.85
N ASP A 156 -19.21 -2.82 -5.03
CA ASP A 156 -20.57 -2.30 -4.88
C ASP A 156 -21.63 -3.43 -4.69
N GLY A 157 -21.19 -4.59 -4.18
CA GLY A 157 -22.02 -5.76 -3.99
C GLY A 157 -22.53 -6.44 -5.28
N LYS A 158 -21.95 -6.12 -6.45
CA LYS A 158 -22.45 -6.60 -7.74
C LYS A 158 -21.38 -7.17 -8.68
N GLU A 159 -20.16 -6.62 -8.66
CA GLU A 159 -19.11 -6.98 -9.59
C GLU A 159 -17.97 -7.71 -8.87
N LEU A 160 -17.34 -8.68 -9.53
CA LEU A 160 -16.12 -9.29 -9.04
C LEU A 160 -14.94 -8.34 -9.22
N HIS A 161 -14.02 -8.31 -8.26
CA HIS A 161 -12.82 -7.46 -8.33
C HIS A 161 -11.92 -7.79 -9.53
N ASP A 162 -11.97 -9.01 -10.05
CA ASP A 162 -11.24 -9.47 -11.23
C ASP A 162 -12.02 -9.29 -12.54
N SER A 163 -13.18 -8.64 -12.49
CA SER A 163 -13.94 -8.25 -13.69
C SER A 163 -13.24 -7.11 -14.46
N GLN A 164 -13.68 -6.85 -15.69
CA GLN A 164 -13.20 -5.73 -16.50
C GLN A 164 -13.32 -4.39 -15.75
N TYR A 165 -14.35 -4.22 -14.94
CA TYR A 165 -14.57 -3.01 -14.15
C TYR A 165 -13.55 -2.92 -12.99
N GLY A 166 -13.25 -4.05 -12.33
CA GLY A 166 -12.35 -4.08 -11.17
C GLY A 166 -10.87 -3.90 -11.50
N VAL A 167 -10.44 -4.25 -12.72
CA VAL A 167 -9.03 -4.14 -13.16
C VAL A 167 -8.76 -2.90 -13.99
N ARG A 168 -9.75 -2.06 -14.21
CA ARG A 168 -9.61 -0.80 -14.92
C ARG A 168 -8.83 0.20 -14.11
#